data_b61b815e35d08111086fe7e116d1a8da
#
_entry.id   b61b815e35d08111086fe7e116d1a8da
#
_cell.length_a   1.000
_cell.length_b   1.000
_cell.length_c   1.000
_cell.angle_alpha   90.00
_cell.angle_beta   90.00
_cell.angle_gamma   90.00
#
_symmetry.space_group_name_H-M   'P 1'
#
loop_
_entity.id
_entity.type
_entity.pdbx_description
1 polymer ?
#
loop_
_entity_poly.entity_id
_entity_poly.type
_entity_poly.pdbx_seq_one_letter_code
_entity_poly.pdbx_strand_id
1 'polypeptide(L)'
;RFNGVYGNVFTVPEPVIQKNGARVMSLADPTRKMSKSDPNPKGTVYLTDEPNVIMKKFKSAVTDSEMSVRYAEGKDGINNLMTIYSAVTGDSFEKIEADFSGKGYGDFKSAVGEAVVEELRPVQEKFKQLMNDKSYLAECQRNGADFASRIAGRTLNKAMKKIGFLL
;
A
#
# COMPACT_ATOMS: atom_id res chain seq x y z
N ARG A 1 2.30 26.07 -9.04
CA ARG A 1 1.95 27.47 -8.76
C ARG A 1 3.20 28.35 -8.60
N PHE A 2 4.20 27.97 -7.81
CA PHE A 2 5.45 28.74 -7.61
C PHE A 2 6.15 29.03 -8.95
N ASN A 3 6.35 27.98 -9.78
CA ASN A 3 7.02 28.12 -11.07
C ASN A 3 6.29 29.09 -12.02
N GLY A 4 4.97 29.18 -11.94
CA GLY A 4 4.18 30.11 -12.76
C GLY A 4 4.35 31.59 -12.38
N VAL A 5 4.80 31.87 -11.15
CA VAL A 5 5.01 33.24 -10.65
C VAL A 5 6.48 33.65 -10.74
N TYR A 6 7.39 32.75 -10.34
CA TYR A 6 8.81 33.06 -10.13
C TYR A 6 9.75 32.38 -11.15
N GLY A 7 9.20 31.69 -12.16
CA GLY A 7 9.97 30.92 -13.14
C GLY A 7 10.35 29.53 -12.63
N ASN A 8 10.97 28.72 -13.50
CA ASN A 8 11.27 27.32 -13.24
C ASN A 8 12.31 27.14 -12.11
N VAL A 9 11.83 26.75 -10.94
CA VAL A 9 12.64 26.43 -9.76
C VAL A 9 12.44 24.98 -9.33
N PHE A 10 11.19 24.53 -9.27
CA PHE A 10 10.82 23.19 -8.86
C PHE A 10 10.56 22.30 -10.07
N THR A 11 11.08 21.08 -10.02
CA THR A 11 10.66 20.03 -10.96
C THR A 11 9.26 19.57 -10.57
N VAL A 12 8.32 19.64 -11.49
CA VAL A 12 6.96 19.14 -11.27
C VAL A 12 6.99 17.61 -11.46
N PRO A 13 6.64 16.81 -10.45
CA PRO A 13 6.66 15.36 -10.58
C PRO A 13 5.49 14.87 -11.45
N GLU A 14 5.75 13.85 -12.24
CA GLU A 14 4.70 13.14 -12.97
C GLU A 14 4.13 12.00 -12.10
N PRO A 15 2.80 11.75 -12.15
CA PRO A 15 2.19 10.68 -11.40
C PRO A 15 2.53 9.31 -12.03
N VAL A 16 2.96 8.36 -11.19
CA VAL A 16 3.08 6.94 -11.58
C VAL A 16 1.92 6.19 -10.93
N ILE A 17 0.89 5.89 -11.73
CA ILE A 17 -0.32 5.23 -11.26
C ILE A 17 -0.34 3.81 -11.82
N GLN A 18 -0.35 2.81 -10.96
CA GLN A 18 -0.47 1.41 -11.35
C GLN A 18 -1.87 1.13 -11.90
N LYS A 19 -1.97 0.26 -12.92
CA LYS A 19 -3.25 -0.14 -13.51
C LYS A 19 -4.09 -0.96 -12.54
N ASN A 20 -3.46 -1.89 -11.81
CA ASN A 20 -4.09 -2.74 -10.79
C ASN A 20 -3.52 -2.42 -9.41
N GLY A 21 -4.37 -2.50 -8.37
CA GLY A 21 -3.93 -2.27 -6.99
C GLY A 21 -3.64 -0.81 -6.61
N ALA A 22 -3.90 0.16 -7.51
CA ALA A 22 -3.69 1.59 -7.23
C ALA A 22 -4.49 2.07 -6.01
N ARG A 23 -5.58 1.42 -5.69
CA ARG A 23 -6.44 1.74 -4.56
C ARG A 23 -6.95 0.46 -3.90
N VAL A 24 -6.47 0.19 -2.69
CA VAL A 24 -6.95 -0.91 -1.84
C VAL A 24 -8.02 -0.37 -0.90
N MET A 25 -9.14 -1.08 -0.80
CA MET A 25 -10.26 -0.70 0.05
C MET A 25 -10.19 -1.39 1.41
N SER A 26 -10.88 -0.83 2.42
CA SER A 26 -10.96 -1.39 3.76
C SER A 26 -11.60 -2.79 3.73
N LEU A 27 -11.06 -3.73 4.49
CA LEU A 27 -11.62 -5.08 4.61
C LEU A 27 -12.94 -5.10 5.40
N ALA A 28 -13.17 -4.08 6.24
CA ALA A 28 -14.38 -3.96 7.05
C ALA A 28 -15.48 -3.13 6.37
N ASP A 29 -15.09 -2.24 5.44
CA ASP A 29 -16.01 -1.40 4.68
C ASP A 29 -15.41 -1.16 3.27
N PRO A 30 -15.74 -2.00 2.29
CA PRO A 30 -15.14 -1.94 0.96
C PRO A 30 -15.53 -0.69 0.15
N THR A 31 -16.42 0.15 0.64
CA THR A 31 -16.73 1.45 0.03
C THR A 31 -15.72 2.53 0.39
N ARG A 32 -14.92 2.30 1.43
CA ARG A 32 -13.90 3.24 1.94
C ARG A 32 -12.50 2.75 1.65
N LYS A 33 -11.60 3.67 1.32
CA LYS A 33 -10.18 3.35 1.14
C LYS A 33 -9.57 2.84 2.45
N MET A 34 -8.74 1.78 2.37
CA MET A 34 -7.95 1.30 3.51
C MET A 34 -7.08 2.44 4.06
N SER A 35 -7.10 2.63 5.37
CA SER A 35 -6.39 3.73 6.02
C SER A 35 -5.80 3.28 7.35
N LYS A 36 -4.54 3.65 7.60
CA LYS A 36 -3.87 3.39 8.88
C LYS A 36 -4.51 4.12 10.07
N SER A 37 -5.31 5.15 9.81
CA SER A 37 -6.03 5.93 10.82
C SER A 37 -7.50 5.51 10.95
N ASP A 38 -7.92 4.39 10.35
CA ASP A 38 -9.27 3.85 10.53
C ASP A 38 -9.46 3.44 12.00
N PRO A 39 -10.52 3.90 12.68
CA PRO A 39 -10.82 3.48 14.06
C PRO A 39 -11.14 1.98 14.16
N ASN A 40 -11.56 1.34 13.07
CA ASN A 40 -11.78 -0.11 13.01
C ASN A 40 -10.49 -0.85 12.58
N PRO A 41 -9.75 -1.49 13.51
CA PRO A 41 -8.49 -2.17 13.19
C PRO A 41 -8.66 -3.39 12.29
N LYS A 42 -9.88 -3.91 12.10
CA LYS A 42 -10.18 -5.01 11.18
C LYS A 42 -10.16 -4.57 9.71
N GLY A 43 -10.32 -3.27 9.45
CA GLY A 43 -10.37 -2.71 8.10
C GLY A 43 -9.00 -2.60 7.43
N THR A 44 -7.90 -2.64 8.19
CA THR A 44 -6.55 -2.35 7.70
C THR A 44 -5.58 -3.47 8.04
N VAL A 45 -4.80 -3.91 7.05
CA VAL A 45 -3.65 -4.79 7.27
C VAL A 45 -2.40 -3.93 7.41
N TYR A 46 -1.70 -4.06 8.54
CA TYR A 46 -0.43 -3.39 8.77
C TYR A 46 0.73 -4.30 8.34
N LEU A 47 1.80 -3.72 7.83
CA LEU A 47 3.01 -4.47 7.46
C LEU A 47 3.63 -5.23 8.63
N THR A 48 3.37 -4.80 9.86
CA THR A 48 3.85 -5.40 11.10
C THR A 48 2.87 -6.36 11.77
N ASP A 49 1.70 -6.58 11.17
CA ASP A 49 0.73 -7.55 11.69
C ASP A 49 1.30 -8.97 11.65
N GLU A 50 1.15 -9.72 12.73
CA GLU A 50 1.55 -11.14 12.75
C GLU A 50 0.67 -11.95 11.76
N PRO A 51 1.21 -13.03 11.15
CA PRO A 51 0.51 -13.82 10.14
C PRO A 51 -0.90 -14.26 10.53
N ASN A 52 -1.10 -14.68 11.79
CA ASN A 52 -2.41 -15.09 12.30
C ASN A 52 -3.41 -13.92 12.39
N VAL A 53 -2.92 -12.69 12.60
CA VAL A 53 -3.75 -11.48 12.62
C VAL A 53 -4.18 -11.12 11.22
N ILE A 54 -3.26 -11.19 10.25
CA ILE A 54 -3.55 -10.98 8.82
C ILE A 54 -4.63 -11.96 8.37
N MET A 55 -4.45 -13.25 8.64
CA MET A 55 -5.42 -14.31 8.31
C MET A 55 -6.81 -14.05 8.90
N LYS A 56 -6.89 -13.63 10.17
CA LYS A 56 -8.16 -13.29 10.82
C LYS A 56 -8.84 -12.09 10.16
N LYS A 57 -8.09 -11.06 9.77
CA LYS A 57 -8.62 -9.89 9.07
C LYS A 57 -9.22 -10.27 7.73
N PHE A 58 -8.52 -11.06 6.90
CA PHE A 58 -9.07 -11.54 5.62
C PHE A 58 -10.28 -12.43 5.80
N LYS A 59 -10.26 -13.40 6.72
CA LYS A 59 -11.42 -14.27 7.01
C LYS A 59 -12.66 -13.47 7.42
N SER A 60 -12.49 -12.36 8.12
CA SER A 60 -13.58 -11.48 8.57
C SER A 60 -13.92 -10.35 7.57
N ALA A 61 -13.25 -10.27 6.43
CA ALA A 61 -13.51 -9.23 5.43
C ALA A 61 -14.96 -9.27 4.95
N VAL A 62 -15.54 -8.09 4.77
CA VAL A 62 -16.95 -7.94 4.31
C VAL A 62 -17.04 -8.34 2.84
N THR A 63 -18.02 -9.17 2.51
CA THR A 63 -18.37 -9.62 1.16
C THR A 63 -19.88 -9.69 1.01
N ASP A 64 -20.36 -9.73 -0.24
CA ASP A 64 -21.78 -9.97 -0.55
C ASP A 64 -22.24 -11.40 -0.17
N SER A 65 -23.50 -11.73 -0.45
CA SER A 65 -24.13 -13.02 -0.12
C SER A 65 -24.16 -14.03 -1.25
N GLU A 66 -23.64 -13.69 -2.45
CA GLU A 66 -23.75 -14.59 -3.64
C GLU A 66 -22.82 -15.81 -3.57
N MET A 67 -21.75 -15.75 -2.78
CA MET A 67 -20.77 -16.84 -2.62
C MET A 67 -20.01 -17.21 -3.91
N SER A 68 -20.07 -16.39 -4.96
CA SER A 68 -19.39 -16.60 -6.25
C SER A 68 -18.22 -15.63 -6.40
N VAL A 69 -17.00 -16.15 -6.55
CA VAL A 69 -15.78 -15.37 -6.77
C VAL A 69 -15.76 -14.90 -8.22
N ARG A 70 -16.23 -13.68 -8.46
CA ARG A 70 -16.20 -13.02 -9.76
C ARG A 70 -16.10 -11.52 -9.61
N TYR A 71 -15.38 -10.87 -10.51
CA TYR A 71 -15.26 -9.42 -10.55
C TYR A 71 -16.48 -8.83 -11.25
N ALA A 72 -17.36 -8.13 -10.54
CA ALA A 72 -18.60 -7.59 -11.08
C ALA A 72 -19.06 -6.36 -10.31
N GLU A 73 -19.93 -5.57 -10.94
CA GLU A 73 -20.59 -4.42 -10.32
C GLU A 73 -21.41 -4.87 -9.09
N GLY A 74 -21.37 -4.06 -8.03
CA GLY A 74 -22.06 -4.35 -6.76
C GLY A 74 -21.37 -5.35 -5.84
N LYS A 75 -20.20 -5.89 -6.23
CA LYS A 75 -19.43 -6.86 -5.44
C LYS A 75 -18.18 -6.22 -4.82
N ASP A 76 -18.31 -5.03 -4.21
CA ASP A 76 -17.18 -4.22 -3.75
C ASP A 76 -16.20 -5.00 -2.86
N GLY A 77 -16.71 -5.84 -1.95
CA GLY A 77 -15.87 -6.65 -1.06
C GLY A 77 -15.04 -7.70 -1.82
N ILE A 78 -15.67 -8.46 -2.72
CA ILE A 78 -14.97 -9.45 -3.54
C ILE A 78 -14.04 -8.77 -4.55
N ASN A 79 -14.47 -7.70 -5.20
CA ASN A 79 -13.62 -6.93 -6.12
C ASN A 79 -12.36 -6.42 -5.44
N ASN A 80 -12.48 -5.95 -4.19
CA ASN A 80 -11.32 -5.55 -3.39
C ASN A 80 -10.38 -6.72 -3.09
N LEU A 81 -10.91 -7.86 -2.66
CA LEU A 81 -10.11 -9.06 -2.40
C LEU A 81 -9.43 -9.59 -3.66
N MET A 82 -10.12 -9.61 -4.81
CA MET A 82 -9.54 -9.99 -6.10
C MET A 82 -8.46 -9.02 -6.53
N THR A 83 -8.65 -7.72 -6.31
CA THR A 83 -7.63 -6.69 -6.60
C THR A 83 -6.37 -6.91 -5.75
N ILE A 84 -6.53 -7.22 -4.45
CA ILE A 84 -5.42 -7.53 -3.55
C ILE A 84 -4.70 -8.80 -4.01
N TYR A 85 -5.45 -9.87 -4.28
CA TYR A 85 -4.89 -11.16 -4.71
C TYR A 85 -4.12 -11.02 -6.01
N SER A 86 -4.72 -10.37 -7.02
CA SER A 86 -4.07 -10.08 -8.30
C SER A 86 -2.78 -9.25 -8.14
N ALA A 87 -2.79 -8.24 -7.26
CA ALA A 87 -1.62 -7.40 -7.02
C ALA A 87 -0.45 -8.16 -6.38
N VAL A 88 -0.75 -9.17 -5.54
CA VAL A 88 0.23 -9.97 -4.81
C VAL A 88 0.74 -11.15 -5.66
N THR A 89 -0.16 -11.84 -6.38
CA THR A 89 0.20 -13.04 -7.15
C THR A 89 0.60 -12.75 -8.60
N GLY A 90 0.17 -11.60 -9.15
CA GLY A 90 0.28 -11.28 -10.56
C GLY A 90 -0.77 -11.94 -11.45
N ASP A 91 -1.70 -12.70 -10.87
CA ASP A 91 -2.75 -13.39 -11.62
C ASP A 91 -3.80 -12.42 -12.18
N SER A 92 -4.32 -12.69 -13.38
CA SER A 92 -5.45 -11.94 -13.94
C SER A 92 -6.76 -12.28 -13.23
N PHE A 93 -7.76 -11.40 -13.33
CA PHE A 93 -9.06 -11.63 -12.72
C PHE A 93 -9.74 -12.87 -13.29
N GLU A 94 -9.62 -13.11 -14.62
CA GLU A 94 -10.16 -14.28 -15.30
C GLU A 94 -9.56 -15.59 -14.75
N LYS A 95 -8.24 -15.59 -14.48
CA LYS A 95 -7.58 -16.74 -13.89
C LYS A 95 -8.05 -16.98 -12.45
N ILE A 96 -8.20 -15.92 -11.66
CA ILE A 96 -8.71 -16.01 -10.29
C ILE A 96 -10.14 -16.57 -10.28
N GLU A 97 -11.02 -16.09 -11.16
CA GLU A 97 -12.38 -16.60 -11.30
C GLU A 97 -12.39 -18.10 -11.65
N ALA A 98 -11.53 -18.53 -12.57
CA ALA A 98 -11.41 -19.92 -12.97
C ALA A 98 -10.91 -20.81 -11.83
N ASP A 99 -9.86 -20.40 -11.12
CA ASP A 99 -9.22 -21.17 -10.04
C ASP A 99 -10.14 -21.32 -8.80
N PHE A 100 -11.04 -20.36 -8.60
CA PHE A 100 -12.01 -20.35 -7.49
C PHE A 100 -13.44 -20.66 -7.93
N SER A 101 -13.64 -21.11 -9.18
CA SER A 101 -14.95 -21.56 -9.64
C SER A 101 -15.47 -22.72 -8.79
N GLY A 102 -16.69 -22.58 -8.27
CA GLY A 102 -17.29 -23.58 -7.38
C GLY A 102 -16.76 -23.61 -5.93
N LYS A 103 -15.79 -22.76 -5.59
CA LYS A 103 -15.31 -22.59 -4.22
C LYS A 103 -16.04 -21.44 -3.52
N GLY A 104 -16.21 -21.56 -2.20
CA GLY A 104 -16.86 -20.52 -1.40
C GLY A 104 -15.94 -19.34 -1.06
N TYR A 105 -16.54 -18.26 -0.59
CA TYR A 105 -15.78 -17.08 -0.11
C TYR A 105 -14.79 -17.38 1.01
N GLY A 106 -15.08 -18.40 1.84
CA GLY A 106 -14.16 -18.82 2.92
C GLY A 106 -12.81 -19.30 2.38
N ASP A 107 -12.84 -20.13 1.32
CA ASP A 107 -11.65 -20.64 0.66
C ASP A 107 -10.86 -19.49 0.00
N PHE A 108 -11.58 -18.62 -0.72
CA PHE A 108 -10.95 -17.48 -1.37
C PHE A 108 -10.33 -16.51 -0.37
N LYS A 109 -11.05 -16.13 0.70
CA LYS A 109 -10.51 -15.27 1.77
C LYS A 109 -9.27 -15.86 2.43
N SER A 110 -9.24 -17.19 2.60
CA SER A 110 -8.07 -17.86 3.15
C SER A 110 -6.89 -17.78 2.18
N ALA A 111 -7.10 -18.05 0.89
CA ALA A 111 -6.07 -17.95 -0.13
C ALA A 111 -5.50 -16.52 -0.26
N VAL A 112 -6.37 -15.50 -0.24
CA VAL A 112 -5.91 -14.09 -0.24
C VAL A 112 -5.05 -13.79 0.98
N GLY A 113 -5.49 -14.24 2.17
CA GLY A 113 -4.74 -14.05 3.41
C GLY A 113 -3.38 -14.73 3.38
N GLU A 114 -3.30 -15.96 2.88
CA GLU A 114 -2.06 -16.72 2.71
C GLU A 114 -1.10 -16.04 1.74
N ALA A 115 -1.59 -15.61 0.57
CA ALA A 115 -0.80 -14.91 -0.42
C ALA A 115 -0.20 -13.61 0.15
N VAL A 116 -0.99 -12.82 0.89
CA VAL A 116 -0.52 -11.60 1.55
C VAL A 116 0.50 -11.89 2.65
N VAL A 117 0.32 -12.94 3.44
CA VAL A 117 1.29 -13.37 4.46
C VAL A 117 2.64 -13.72 3.82
N GLU A 118 2.62 -14.49 2.72
CA GLU A 118 3.85 -14.86 2.01
C GLU A 118 4.57 -13.64 1.41
N GLU A 119 3.82 -12.72 0.80
CA GLU A 119 4.39 -11.49 0.22
C GLU A 119 5.01 -10.58 1.29
N LEU A 120 4.38 -10.49 2.46
CA LEU A 120 4.88 -9.65 3.55
C LEU A 120 6.02 -10.30 4.36
N ARG A 121 6.18 -11.61 4.30
CA ARG A 121 7.20 -12.36 5.06
C ARG A 121 8.61 -11.78 4.93
N PRO A 122 9.18 -11.62 3.71
CA PRO A 122 10.54 -11.10 3.56
C PRO A 122 10.69 -9.68 4.09
N VAL A 123 9.65 -8.85 3.97
CA VAL A 123 9.62 -7.49 4.50
C VAL A 123 9.66 -7.52 6.04
N GLN A 124 8.85 -8.39 6.65
CA GLN A 124 8.79 -8.52 8.12
C GLN A 124 10.08 -9.09 8.71
N GLU A 125 10.68 -10.06 8.05
CA GLU A 125 11.98 -10.63 8.45
C GLU A 125 13.08 -9.56 8.39
N LYS A 126 13.13 -8.79 7.29
CA LYS A 126 14.09 -7.69 7.15
C LYS A 126 13.85 -6.59 8.18
N PHE A 127 12.59 -6.24 8.44
CA PHE A 127 12.22 -5.28 9.49
C PHE A 127 12.72 -5.75 10.87
N LYS A 128 12.45 -6.99 11.26
CA LYS A 128 12.91 -7.56 12.54
C LYS A 128 14.45 -7.55 12.63
N GLN A 129 15.14 -7.91 11.55
CA GLN A 129 16.60 -7.85 11.48
C GLN A 129 17.13 -6.43 11.72
N LEU A 130 16.59 -5.45 11.00
CA LEU A 130 17.04 -4.06 11.07
C LEU A 130 16.72 -3.41 12.41
N MET A 131 15.58 -3.73 13.02
CA MET A 131 15.21 -3.22 14.35
C MET A 131 16.16 -3.67 15.47
N ASN A 132 16.88 -4.75 15.27
CA ASN A 132 17.92 -5.23 16.20
C ASN A 132 19.28 -4.53 16.00
N ASP A 133 19.48 -3.81 14.89
CA ASP A 133 20.72 -3.08 14.59
C ASP A 133 20.50 -1.56 14.64
N LYS A 134 20.40 -1.03 15.84
CA LYS A 134 20.17 0.41 16.07
C LYS A 134 21.32 1.28 15.56
N SER A 135 22.55 0.77 15.54
CA SER A 135 23.72 1.50 15.06
C SER A 135 23.64 1.71 13.55
N TYR A 136 23.30 0.67 12.81
CA TYR A 136 23.05 0.73 11.37
C TYR A 136 21.91 1.69 11.02
N LEU A 137 20.78 1.62 11.76
CA LEU A 137 19.64 2.53 11.54
C LEU A 137 20.04 3.99 11.78
N ALA A 138 20.81 4.27 12.84
CA ALA A 138 21.30 5.64 13.12
C ALA A 138 22.25 6.14 12.03
N GLU A 139 23.10 5.27 11.49
CA GLU A 139 23.98 5.61 10.37
C GLU A 139 23.17 5.90 9.09
N CYS A 140 22.20 5.05 8.75
CA CYS A 140 21.30 5.27 7.62
C CYS A 140 20.56 6.62 7.74
N GLN A 141 20.07 6.95 8.95
CA GLN A 141 19.40 8.22 9.20
C GLN A 141 20.32 9.42 8.99
N ARG A 142 21.55 9.39 9.50
CA ARG A 142 22.53 10.48 9.31
C ARG A 142 22.86 10.66 7.83
N ASN A 143 23.26 9.58 7.16
CA ASN A 143 23.64 9.62 5.75
C ASN A 143 22.47 10.09 4.87
N GLY A 144 21.26 9.62 5.17
CA GLY A 144 20.04 10.04 4.48
C GLY A 144 19.70 11.52 4.72
N ALA A 145 19.83 12.00 5.95
CA ALA A 145 19.61 13.40 6.30
C ALA A 145 20.62 14.33 5.59
N ASP A 146 21.90 13.97 5.58
CA ASP A 146 22.94 14.73 4.91
C ASP A 146 22.71 14.80 3.39
N PHE A 147 22.35 13.66 2.78
CA PHE A 147 22.04 13.60 1.36
C PHE A 147 20.81 14.46 1.01
N ALA A 148 19.71 14.29 1.74
CA ALA A 148 18.47 15.03 1.53
C ALA A 148 18.65 16.54 1.75
N SER A 149 19.35 16.93 2.83
CA SER A 149 19.64 18.33 3.16
C SER A 149 20.43 19.03 2.06
N ARG A 150 21.43 18.34 1.49
CA ARG A 150 22.25 18.89 0.39
C ARG A 150 21.41 19.17 -0.87
N ILE A 151 20.47 18.25 -1.22
CA ILE A 151 19.60 18.43 -2.38
C ILE A 151 18.53 19.49 -2.11
N ALA A 152 17.85 19.38 -0.97
CA ALA A 152 16.79 20.30 -0.58
C ALA A 152 17.33 21.74 -0.39
N GLY A 153 18.51 21.89 0.23
CA GLY A 153 19.14 23.18 0.41
C GLY A 153 19.45 23.91 -0.90
N ARG A 154 19.89 23.20 -1.93
CA ARG A 154 20.10 23.81 -3.26
C ARG A 154 18.80 24.36 -3.86
N THR A 155 17.71 23.60 -3.76
CA THR A 155 16.40 23.99 -4.27
C THR A 155 15.81 25.13 -3.44
N LEU A 156 15.92 25.03 -2.09
CA LEU A 156 15.49 26.09 -1.19
C LEU A 156 16.21 27.41 -1.49
N ASN A 157 17.54 27.39 -1.60
CA ASN A 157 18.33 28.59 -1.90
C ASN A 157 17.92 29.23 -3.25
N LYS A 158 17.63 28.41 -4.28
CA LYS A 158 17.08 28.93 -5.55
C LYS A 158 15.72 29.60 -5.36
N ALA A 159 14.83 28.95 -4.61
CA ALA A 159 13.51 29.51 -4.33
C ALA A 159 13.59 30.80 -3.53
N MET A 160 14.41 30.86 -2.46
CA MET A 160 14.62 32.03 -1.63
C MET A 160 15.14 33.22 -2.42
N LYS A 161 16.16 33.00 -3.28
CA LYS A 161 16.67 34.06 -4.16
C LYS A 161 15.61 34.58 -5.11
N LYS A 162 14.74 33.73 -5.67
CA LYS A 162 13.68 34.12 -6.60
C LYS A 162 12.59 34.98 -5.96
N ILE A 163 12.32 34.80 -4.68
CA ILE A 163 11.36 35.62 -3.91
C ILE A 163 12.00 36.84 -3.24
N GLY A 164 13.32 37.05 -3.43
CA GLY A 164 14.03 38.26 -2.97
C GLY A 164 14.64 38.18 -1.57
N PHE A 165 14.78 36.98 -0.98
CA PHE A 165 15.54 36.84 0.26
C PHE A 165 17.04 36.99 0.00
N LEU A 166 17.70 37.77 0.83
CA LEU A 166 19.14 37.82 0.93
C LEU A 166 19.62 36.60 1.76
N LEU A 167 20.51 35.79 1.19
CA LEU A 167 21.08 34.58 1.82
C LEU A 167 22.54 34.84 2.22
#